data_abdbacc260454e8ae16c5113ff27511b
#
_entry.id   abdbacc260454e8ae16c5113ff27511b
#
_cell.length_a   1.000
_cell.length_b   1.000
_cell.length_c   1.000
_cell.angle_alpha   90.00
_cell.angle_beta   90.00
_cell.angle_gamma   90.00
#
_symmetry.space_group_name_H-M   'P 1'
#
loop_
_entity.id
_entity.type
_entity.pdbx_description
1 polymer ?
#
loop_
_entity_poly.entity_id
_entity_poly.type
_entity_poly.pdbx_seq_one_letter_code
_entity_poly.pdbx_strand_id
1 'polypeptide(L)'
;MKHSADMLIIGAGPVGLYAAYYAGFRGFSTIVCDTLPEIGGQISAMYPEKLIFDVAGFPAVRGRDLVEGLAAQAETYRLSYVLGEQAMTLEHTDDGVRVTTSAGTVIEAKVLLITGGIGAFKPRPLPAADAFTGEGIVFFVPKLDVHAGHDVVIVGGGDSAFDWALSLHPIAKSITLVHRREAFRAHAGTVERVRELGIRLITSSEVTAIEGDKTVTGVEVTHKQTGERTHVPADTVVAALGFIASIGPLADWGLDLDKRRLVVDTTMATNNPRVYAAGDIATYPGKVPLISVGFGEAALAVNNAAPHIDPTHGVFPGHSSGESSA
;
A
#
# COMPACT_ATOMS: atom_id res chain seq x y z
N MET A 1 -14.76 0.40 -22.71
CA MET A 1 -13.74 -0.12 -23.66
C MET A 1 -13.56 -1.62 -23.41
N LYS A 2 -13.06 -2.37 -24.42
CA LYS A 2 -12.76 -3.81 -24.26
C LYS A 2 -11.27 -4.03 -24.48
N HIS A 3 -10.63 -4.72 -23.54
CA HIS A 3 -9.21 -5.07 -23.57
C HIS A 3 -9.05 -6.58 -23.42
N SER A 4 -7.93 -7.13 -23.92
CA SER A 4 -7.58 -8.54 -23.71
C SER A 4 -6.09 -8.70 -23.52
N ALA A 5 -5.71 -9.67 -22.67
CA ALA A 5 -4.33 -10.06 -22.41
C ALA A 5 -4.26 -11.53 -22.01
N ASP A 6 -3.05 -12.08 -21.94
CA ASP A 6 -2.85 -13.41 -21.36
C ASP A 6 -3.07 -13.40 -19.84
N MET A 7 -2.58 -12.37 -19.16
CA MET A 7 -2.73 -12.20 -17.71
C MET A 7 -3.30 -10.83 -17.36
N LEU A 8 -4.33 -10.81 -16.51
CA LEU A 8 -4.80 -9.62 -15.82
C LEU A 8 -4.22 -9.62 -14.39
N ILE A 9 -3.65 -8.49 -13.99
CA ILE A 9 -3.17 -8.26 -12.62
C ILE A 9 -4.03 -7.16 -11.99
N ILE A 10 -4.62 -7.42 -10.82
CA ILE A 10 -5.36 -6.41 -10.04
C ILE A 10 -4.49 -5.95 -8.88
N GLY A 11 -4.05 -4.71 -8.96
CA GLY A 11 -3.15 -4.06 -8.01
C GLY A 11 -1.80 -3.71 -8.63
N ALA A 12 -1.52 -2.42 -8.80
CA ALA A 12 -0.28 -1.86 -9.34
C ALA A 12 0.75 -1.52 -8.24
N GLY A 13 0.65 -2.17 -7.08
CA GLY A 13 1.66 -2.07 -6.01
C GLY A 13 2.94 -2.83 -6.36
N PRO A 14 3.95 -2.86 -5.46
CA PRO A 14 5.25 -3.51 -5.72
C PRO A 14 5.12 -4.95 -6.22
N VAL A 15 4.25 -5.74 -5.60
CA VAL A 15 4.04 -7.14 -5.95
C VAL A 15 3.41 -7.28 -7.34
N GLY A 16 2.46 -6.40 -7.68
CA GLY A 16 1.82 -6.39 -9.01
C GLY A 16 2.77 -5.95 -10.12
N LEU A 17 3.60 -4.94 -9.87
CA LEU A 17 4.63 -4.50 -10.82
C LEU A 17 5.67 -5.60 -11.07
N TYR A 18 6.12 -6.28 -10.02
CA TYR A 18 7.03 -7.41 -10.17
C TYR A 18 6.36 -8.59 -10.89
N ALA A 19 5.08 -8.87 -10.61
CA ALA A 19 4.32 -9.89 -11.32
C ALA A 19 4.20 -9.56 -12.82
N ALA A 20 3.97 -8.29 -13.17
CA ALA A 20 3.91 -7.83 -14.56
C ALA A 20 5.25 -8.02 -15.28
N TYR A 21 6.37 -7.65 -14.62
CA TYR A 21 7.70 -7.96 -15.12
C TYR A 21 7.86 -9.47 -15.39
N TYR A 22 7.52 -10.30 -14.39
CA TYR A 22 7.78 -11.73 -14.47
C TYR A 22 6.88 -12.42 -15.51
N ALA A 23 5.64 -11.96 -15.68
CA ALA A 23 4.74 -12.41 -16.74
C ALA A 23 5.31 -12.04 -18.14
N GLY A 24 5.83 -10.83 -18.28
CA GLY A 24 6.50 -10.37 -19.51
C GLY A 24 7.77 -11.19 -19.81
N PHE A 25 8.57 -11.51 -18.80
CA PHE A 25 9.72 -12.40 -18.91
C PHE A 25 9.31 -13.81 -19.43
N ARG A 26 8.11 -14.26 -19.07
CA ARG A 26 7.51 -15.51 -19.60
C ARG A 26 6.91 -15.36 -21.00
N GLY A 27 6.97 -14.16 -21.61
CA GLY A 27 6.41 -13.87 -22.93
C GLY A 27 4.89 -13.59 -22.94
N PHE A 28 4.26 -13.42 -21.77
CA PHE A 28 2.83 -13.17 -21.66
C PHE A 28 2.51 -11.68 -21.76
N SER A 29 1.46 -11.35 -22.52
CA SER A 29 0.88 -10.02 -22.52
C SER A 29 0.13 -9.76 -21.21
N THR A 30 0.29 -8.56 -20.66
CA THR A 30 -0.19 -8.25 -19.30
C THR A 30 -0.97 -6.93 -19.29
N ILE A 31 -2.10 -6.94 -18.56
CA ILE A 31 -2.82 -5.71 -18.18
C ILE A 31 -2.78 -5.61 -16.67
N VAL A 32 -2.38 -4.45 -16.14
CA VAL A 32 -2.45 -4.13 -14.72
C VAL A 32 -3.57 -3.12 -14.48
N CYS A 33 -4.54 -3.50 -13.63
CA CYS A 33 -5.66 -2.66 -13.24
C CYS A 33 -5.50 -2.23 -11.78
N ASP A 34 -5.67 -0.94 -11.49
CA ASP A 34 -5.65 -0.42 -10.12
C ASP A 34 -6.71 0.67 -9.92
N THR A 35 -7.26 0.72 -8.70
CA THR A 35 -8.21 1.76 -8.26
C THR A 35 -7.52 3.13 -8.12
N LEU A 36 -6.23 3.15 -7.81
CA LEU A 36 -5.45 4.37 -7.72
C LEU A 36 -5.13 4.92 -9.12
N PRO A 37 -5.04 6.26 -9.27
CA PRO A 37 -4.73 6.89 -10.56
C PRO A 37 -3.26 6.76 -10.96
N GLU A 38 -2.40 6.25 -10.07
CA GLU A 38 -0.97 6.06 -10.28
C GLU A 38 -0.49 4.70 -9.76
N ILE A 39 0.63 4.24 -10.29
CA ILE A 39 1.27 2.98 -9.87
C ILE A 39 1.99 3.12 -8.54
N GLY A 40 2.35 1.98 -7.92
CA GLY A 40 3.09 1.90 -6.65
C GLY A 40 2.21 1.57 -5.44
N GLY A 41 0.89 1.63 -5.59
CA GLY A 41 -0.07 1.22 -4.55
C GLY A 41 0.12 1.99 -3.24
N GLN A 42 0.19 1.26 -2.12
CA GLN A 42 0.35 1.86 -0.78
C GLN A 42 1.64 2.68 -0.65
N ILE A 43 2.72 2.30 -1.32
CA ILE A 43 4.00 3.02 -1.21
C ILE A 43 3.84 4.42 -1.78
N SER A 44 3.37 4.57 -3.02
CA SER A 44 3.16 5.88 -3.64
C SER A 44 2.13 6.70 -2.89
N ALA A 45 1.02 6.08 -2.47
CA ALA A 45 -0.08 6.78 -1.83
C ALA A 45 0.22 7.23 -0.40
N MET A 46 1.03 6.48 0.36
CA MET A 46 1.12 6.67 1.82
C MET A 46 2.51 7.06 2.32
N TYR A 47 3.60 6.51 1.74
CA TYR A 47 4.95 6.69 2.28
C TYR A 47 6.06 6.67 1.22
N PRO A 48 5.94 7.45 0.13
CA PRO A 48 6.94 7.45 -0.96
C PRO A 48 8.33 7.88 -0.50
N GLU A 49 8.41 8.73 0.54
CA GLU A 49 9.66 9.25 1.10
C GLU A 49 10.29 8.35 2.17
N LYS A 50 9.54 7.35 2.66
CA LYS A 50 10.02 6.47 3.73
C LYS A 50 11.13 5.54 3.21
N LEU A 51 12.19 5.37 4.01
CA LEU A 51 13.18 4.32 3.77
C LEU A 51 12.63 2.95 4.20
N ILE A 52 12.80 1.98 3.32
CA ILE A 52 12.42 0.58 3.49
C ILE A 52 13.70 -0.24 3.60
N PHE A 53 13.82 -1.06 4.65
CA PHE A 53 15.05 -1.79 4.98
C PHE A 53 14.94 -3.30 4.75
N ASP A 54 13.75 -3.81 4.48
CA ASP A 54 13.43 -5.24 4.39
C ASP A 54 13.11 -5.71 2.96
N VAL A 55 13.59 -4.96 1.96
CA VAL A 55 13.58 -5.38 0.55
C VAL A 55 14.93 -5.98 0.18
N ALA A 56 14.93 -7.25 -0.20
CA ALA A 56 16.15 -7.97 -0.55
C ALA A 56 16.92 -7.26 -1.68
N GLY A 57 18.24 -7.19 -1.54
CA GLY A 57 19.14 -6.51 -2.50
C GLY A 57 19.40 -5.03 -2.19
N PHE A 58 18.68 -4.42 -1.25
CA PHE A 58 18.88 -3.04 -0.82
C PHE A 58 19.17 -2.97 0.67
N PRO A 59 20.30 -2.37 1.11
CA PRO A 59 20.51 -2.04 2.54
C PRO A 59 19.43 -1.09 3.07
N ALA A 60 19.00 -0.16 2.21
CA ALA A 60 17.84 0.71 2.39
C ALA A 60 17.45 1.24 1.00
N VAL A 61 16.16 1.37 0.74
CA VAL A 61 15.62 1.96 -0.48
C VAL A 61 14.46 2.89 -0.13
N ARG A 62 14.41 4.06 -0.76
CA ARG A 62 13.28 4.96 -0.60
C ARG A 62 12.05 4.38 -1.32
N GLY A 63 10.86 4.56 -0.75
CA GLY A 63 9.65 3.98 -1.32
C GLY A 63 9.44 4.34 -2.80
N ARG A 64 9.58 5.63 -3.18
CA ARG A 64 9.46 6.06 -4.58
C ARG A 64 10.49 5.40 -5.49
N ASP A 65 11.74 5.30 -5.03
CA ASP A 65 12.83 4.75 -5.84
C ASP A 65 12.63 3.25 -6.09
N LEU A 66 12.05 2.53 -5.11
CA LEU A 66 11.64 1.14 -5.28
C LEU A 66 10.53 1.01 -6.33
N VAL A 67 9.51 1.88 -6.29
CA VAL A 67 8.42 1.86 -7.26
C VAL A 67 8.92 2.18 -8.67
N GLU A 68 9.74 3.22 -8.82
CA GLU A 68 10.36 3.61 -10.10
C GLU A 68 11.20 2.46 -10.68
N GLY A 69 12.00 1.79 -9.86
CA GLY A 69 12.80 0.64 -10.29
C GLY A 69 11.93 -0.54 -10.75
N LEU A 70 10.86 -0.87 -10.00
CA LEU A 70 9.93 -1.93 -10.37
C LEU A 70 9.12 -1.60 -11.62
N ALA A 71 8.71 -0.35 -11.80
CA ALA A 71 8.02 0.12 -13.00
C ALA A 71 8.92 0.01 -14.23
N ALA A 72 10.15 0.54 -14.15
CA ALA A 72 11.12 0.44 -15.23
C ALA A 72 11.41 -1.03 -15.59
N GLN A 73 11.48 -1.93 -14.60
CA GLN A 73 11.65 -3.36 -14.82
C GLN A 73 10.45 -3.98 -15.54
N ALA A 74 9.22 -3.64 -15.13
CA ALA A 74 7.98 -4.17 -15.73
C ALA A 74 7.80 -3.67 -17.17
N GLU A 75 8.11 -2.40 -17.44
CA GLU A 75 7.93 -1.74 -18.74
C GLU A 75 8.93 -2.18 -19.82
N THR A 76 9.91 -3.03 -19.48
CA THR A 76 10.76 -3.69 -20.49
C THR A 76 9.97 -4.66 -21.36
N TYR A 77 8.76 -5.04 -20.93
CA TYR A 77 7.90 -5.99 -21.62
C TYR A 77 6.57 -5.38 -22.03
N ARG A 78 5.75 -6.19 -22.72
CA ARG A 78 4.46 -5.79 -23.24
C ARG A 78 3.43 -5.65 -22.12
N LEU A 79 3.28 -4.44 -21.60
CA LEU A 79 2.43 -4.08 -20.47
C LEU A 79 1.46 -2.96 -20.85
N SER A 80 0.23 -3.03 -20.32
CA SER A 80 -0.76 -1.95 -20.37
C SER A 80 -1.34 -1.69 -18.98
N TYR A 81 -1.68 -0.43 -18.70
CA TYR A 81 -2.30 -0.04 -17.43
C TYR A 81 -3.75 0.39 -17.65
N VAL A 82 -4.62 0.04 -16.69
CA VAL A 82 -5.97 0.56 -16.50
C VAL A 82 -6.02 1.10 -15.06
N LEU A 83 -5.72 2.38 -14.91
CA LEU A 83 -5.61 3.06 -13.60
C LEU A 83 -6.82 3.92 -13.31
N GLY A 84 -7.11 4.16 -12.03
CA GLY A 84 -8.26 4.92 -11.56
C GLY A 84 -9.57 4.15 -11.65
N GLU A 85 -9.54 2.84 -11.90
CA GLU A 85 -10.71 2.01 -12.07
C GLU A 85 -10.69 0.80 -11.13
N GLN A 86 -11.76 0.63 -10.35
CA GLN A 86 -11.90 -0.51 -9.45
C GLN A 86 -12.45 -1.72 -10.22
N ALA A 87 -11.84 -2.90 -10.05
CA ALA A 87 -12.39 -4.16 -10.51
C ALA A 87 -13.66 -4.51 -9.71
N MET A 88 -14.81 -4.63 -10.40
CA MET A 88 -16.12 -4.77 -9.78
C MET A 88 -16.65 -6.19 -9.84
N THR A 89 -16.61 -6.83 -11.02
CA THR A 89 -17.16 -8.17 -11.21
C THR A 89 -16.12 -9.09 -11.80
N LEU A 90 -16.22 -10.38 -11.47
CA LEU A 90 -15.45 -11.47 -12.05
C LEU A 90 -16.43 -12.48 -12.63
N GLU A 91 -16.24 -12.82 -13.91
CA GLU A 91 -16.99 -13.85 -14.62
C GLU A 91 -16.01 -14.84 -15.23
N HIS A 92 -16.36 -16.13 -15.22
CA HIS A 92 -15.65 -17.14 -15.99
C HIS A 92 -16.13 -17.17 -17.44
N THR A 93 -15.20 -17.37 -18.35
CA THR A 93 -15.45 -17.61 -19.77
C THR A 93 -14.92 -18.99 -20.13
N ASP A 94 -15.23 -19.49 -21.34
CA ASP A 94 -14.73 -20.80 -21.78
C ASP A 94 -13.21 -20.88 -21.77
N ASP A 95 -12.51 -19.76 -22.09
CA ASP A 95 -11.06 -19.71 -22.23
C ASP A 95 -10.34 -18.96 -21.10
N GLY A 96 -11.06 -18.41 -20.12
CA GLY A 96 -10.43 -17.61 -19.08
C GLY A 96 -11.39 -16.90 -18.15
N VAL A 97 -11.13 -15.64 -17.91
CA VAL A 97 -11.90 -14.77 -17.02
C VAL A 97 -12.22 -13.43 -17.68
N ARG A 98 -13.30 -12.82 -17.25
CA ARG A 98 -13.70 -11.46 -17.61
C ARG A 98 -13.89 -10.64 -16.33
N VAL A 99 -13.25 -9.48 -16.29
CA VAL A 99 -13.42 -8.50 -15.22
C VAL A 99 -14.04 -7.23 -15.80
N THR A 100 -15.06 -6.70 -15.12
CA THR A 100 -15.64 -5.40 -15.45
C THR A 100 -15.27 -4.41 -14.35
N THR A 101 -14.84 -3.21 -14.73
CA THR A 101 -14.41 -2.17 -13.79
C THR A 101 -15.53 -1.20 -13.45
N SER A 102 -15.30 -0.31 -12.48
CA SER A 102 -16.21 0.75 -12.05
C SER A 102 -16.54 1.77 -13.14
N ALA A 103 -15.67 1.93 -14.16
CA ALA A 103 -15.92 2.77 -15.33
C ALA A 103 -16.58 2.01 -16.49
N GLY A 104 -16.90 0.72 -16.32
CA GLY A 104 -17.48 -0.13 -17.36
C GLY A 104 -16.45 -0.65 -18.36
N THR A 105 -15.16 -0.53 -18.09
CA THR A 105 -14.12 -1.18 -18.89
C THR A 105 -14.18 -2.69 -18.70
N VAL A 106 -14.19 -3.43 -19.78
CA VAL A 106 -14.21 -4.91 -19.80
C VAL A 106 -12.83 -5.42 -20.14
N ILE A 107 -12.26 -6.27 -19.29
CA ILE A 107 -10.95 -6.87 -19.48
C ILE A 107 -11.11 -8.39 -19.50
N GLU A 108 -10.74 -9.01 -20.62
CA GLU A 108 -10.70 -10.48 -20.76
C GLU A 108 -9.26 -10.96 -20.66
N ALA A 109 -9.05 -12.02 -19.89
CA ALA A 109 -7.73 -12.64 -19.72
C ALA A 109 -7.83 -14.15 -19.53
N LYS A 110 -6.76 -14.87 -19.88
CA LYS A 110 -6.70 -16.33 -19.64
C LYS A 110 -6.59 -16.65 -18.16
N VAL A 111 -5.90 -15.78 -17.41
CA VAL A 111 -5.72 -15.92 -15.94
C VAL A 111 -5.77 -14.55 -15.27
N LEU A 112 -6.15 -14.55 -13.99
CA LEU A 112 -6.19 -13.40 -13.11
C LEU A 112 -5.21 -13.60 -11.94
N LEU A 113 -4.40 -12.60 -11.67
CA LEU A 113 -3.58 -12.51 -10.47
C LEU A 113 -3.99 -11.29 -9.63
N ILE A 114 -4.40 -11.52 -8.38
CA ILE A 114 -4.83 -10.48 -7.46
C ILE A 114 -3.66 -10.12 -6.54
N THR A 115 -3.20 -8.87 -6.64
CA THR A 115 -2.10 -8.28 -5.84
C THR A 115 -2.53 -7.00 -5.13
N GLY A 116 -3.81 -6.91 -4.79
CA GLY A 116 -4.48 -5.71 -4.26
C GLY A 116 -4.08 -5.28 -2.84
N GLY A 117 -3.03 -5.86 -2.26
CA GLY A 117 -2.48 -5.47 -0.96
C GLY A 117 -3.52 -5.60 0.17
N ILE A 118 -3.79 -4.52 0.91
CA ILE A 118 -4.85 -4.47 1.93
C ILE A 118 -6.22 -4.10 1.36
N GLY A 119 -6.35 -3.98 0.04
CA GLY A 119 -7.52 -3.46 -0.66
C GLY A 119 -7.60 -1.94 -0.65
N ALA A 120 -8.77 -1.40 -0.95
CA ALA A 120 -9.02 0.03 -0.81
C ALA A 120 -8.88 0.46 0.65
N PHE A 121 -8.22 1.57 0.88
CA PHE A 121 -7.98 2.08 2.23
C PHE A 121 -8.40 3.55 2.34
N LYS A 122 -8.97 3.87 3.50
CA LYS A 122 -9.31 5.25 3.86
C LYS A 122 -8.62 5.60 5.18
N PRO A 123 -8.05 6.80 5.32
CA PRO A 123 -7.54 7.27 6.61
C PRO A 123 -8.65 7.22 7.67
N ARG A 124 -8.28 6.85 8.89
CA ARG A 124 -9.19 7.04 10.02
C ARG A 124 -9.35 8.52 10.28
N PRO A 125 -10.58 9.02 10.40
CA PRO A 125 -10.81 10.44 10.66
C PRO A 125 -10.16 10.86 12.00
N LEU A 126 -9.71 12.10 12.05
CA LEU A 126 -9.38 12.79 13.27
C LEU A 126 -10.64 13.57 13.69
N PRO A 127 -11.35 13.19 14.78
CA PRO A 127 -12.65 13.81 15.11
C PRO A 127 -12.59 15.33 15.26
N ALA A 128 -11.48 15.86 15.81
CA ALA A 128 -11.26 17.30 15.93
C ALA A 128 -11.19 18.03 14.57
N ALA A 129 -10.93 17.30 13.47
CA ALA A 129 -10.84 17.88 12.14
C ALA A 129 -12.20 18.06 11.45
N ASP A 130 -13.28 17.44 11.95
CA ASP A 130 -14.59 17.47 11.30
C ASP A 130 -15.18 18.90 11.22
N ALA A 131 -14.80 19.78 12.16
CA ALA A 131 -15.24 21.17 12.19
C ALA A 131 -14.29 22.13 11.46
N PHE A 132 -13.13 21.66 11.00
CA PHE A 132 -12.12 22.49 10.35
C PHE A 132 -12.13 22.29 8.84
N THR A 133 -12.34 23.38 8.10
CA THR A 133 -12.44 23.37 6.63
C THR A 133 -11.22 23.93 5.91
N GLY A 134 -10.21 24.37 6.66
CA GLY A 134 -8.96 24.93 6.13
C GLY A 134 -7.93 23.87 5.73
N GLU A 135 -6.75 24.35 5.36
CA GLU A 135 -5.60 23.54 4.98
C GLU A 135 -4.67 23.29 6.18
N GLY A 136 -3.79 22.30 6.08
CA GLY A 136 -2.77 21.98 7.10
C GLY A 136 -3.01 20.68 7.86
N ILE A 137 -4.12 19.97 7.58
CA ILE A 137 -4.35 18.61 8.10
C ILE A 137 -4.01 17.61 7.00
N VAL A 138 -3.10 16.69 7.32
CA VAL A 138 -2.68 15.62 6.40
C VAL A 138 -2.77 14.25 7.09
N PHE A 139 -3.09 13.24 6.31
CA PHE A 139 -3.15 11.85 6.80
C PHE A 139 -1.92 11.05 6.37
N PHE A 140 -1.18 11.58 5.41
CA PHE A 140 0.08 11.08 4.87
C PHE A 140 1.02 12.24 4.61
N VAL A 141 2.30 11.96 4.51
CA VAL A 141 3.32 12.94 4.15
C VAL A 141 3.98 12.52 2.83
N PRO A 142 3.36 12.85 1.68
CA PRO A 142 3.87 12.44 0.37
C PRO A 142 5.14 13.20 -0.03
N LYS A 143 5.35 14.39 0.55
CA LYS A 143 6.55 15.22 0.34
C LYS A 143 6.97 15.82 1.67
N LEU A 144 8.21 15.56 2.07
CA LEU A 144 8.75 16.05 3.33
C LEU A 144 9.03 17.56 3.31
N ASP A 145 9.53 18.07 2.21
CA ASP A 145 10.00 19.44 2.02
C ASP A 145 8.91 20.51 2.21
N VAL A 146 7.65 20.17 1.92
CA VAL A 146 6.51 21.09 2.15
C VAL A 146 6.27 21.43 3.62
N HIS A 147 6.86 20.65 4.53
CA HIS A 147 6.76 20.85 5.98
C HIS A 147 8.02 21.48 6.59
N ALA A 148 8.96 21.93 5.74
CA ALA A 148 10.18 22.58 6.21
C ALA A 148 9.86 23.88 6.99
N GLY A 149 10.44 23.99 8.19
CA GLY A 149 10.21 25.14 9.07
C GLY A 149 8.87 25.19 9.76
N HIS A 150 7.98 24.21 9.57
CA HIS A 150 6.67 24.12 10.22
C HIS A 150 6.76 23.65 11.67
N ASP A 151 5.86 24.15 12.51
CA ASP A 151 5.48 23.52 13.76
C ASP A 151 4.52 22.36 13.45
N VAL A 152 4.94 21.10 13.68
CA VAL A 152 4.18 19.91 13.27
C VAL A 152 3.63 19.19 14.48
N VAL A 153 2.32 18.95 14.50
CA VAL A 153 1.66 18.08 15.48
C VAL A 153 1.32 16.76 14.84
N ILE A 154 1.84 15.65 15.38
CA ILE A 154 1.55 14.29 14.91
C ILE A 154 0.60 13.62 15.88
N VAL A 155 -0.57 13.18 15.41
CA VAL A 155 -1.58 12.51 16.23
C VAL A 155 -1.55 11.03 15.96
N GLY A 156 -1.05 10.24 16.93
CA GLY A 156 -0.92 8.80 16.77
C GLY A 156 0.00 8.17 17.83
N GLY A 157 0.19 6.86 17.77
CA GLY A 157 1.05 6.13 18.71
C GLY A 157 1.49 4.77 18.19
N GLY A 158 1.37 4.53 16.88
CA GLY A 158 1.89 3.38 16.15
C GLY A 158 3.13 3.77 15.35
N ASP A 159 3.71 2.77 14.64
CA ASP A 159 4.94 2.95 13.86
C ASP A 159 4.87 4.15 12.92
N SER A 160 3.76 4.34 12.18
CA SER A 160 3.62 5.47 11.26
C SER A 160 3.80 6.83 11.93
N ALA A 161 3.30 7.04 13.16
CA ALA A 161 3.43 8.31 13.87
C ALA A 161 4.89 8.59 14.24
N PHE A 162 5.59 7.57 14.71
CA PHE A 162 6.99 7.67 15.09
C PHE A 162 7.92 7.79 13.88
N ASP A 163 7.64 7.07 12.80
CA ASP A 163 8.38 7.17 11.54
C ASP A 163 8.27 8.60 10.97
N TRP A 164 7.07 9.22 10.98
CA TRP A 164 6.90 10.60 10.55
C TRP A 164 7.63 11.57 11.48
N ALA A 165 7.62 11.33 12.79
CA ALA A 165 8.37 12.15 13.72
C ALA A 165 9.88 12.14 13.39
N LEU A 166 10.45 10.97 13.11
CA LEU A 166 11.86 10.87 12.72
C LEU A 166 12.15 11.50 11.35
N SER A 167 11.26 11.29 10.36
CA SER A 167 11.46 11.79 8.99
C SER A 167 11.35 13.31 8.91
N LEU A 168 10.46 13.92 9.68
CA LEU A 168 10.23 15.36 9.69
C LEU A 168 11.19 16.12 10.61
N HIS A 169 11.77 15.46 11.64
CA HIS A 169 12.63 16.11 12.62
C HIS A 169 13.78 16.96 12.02
N PRO A 170 14.47 16.50 10.95
CA PRO A 170 15.59 17.27 10.38
C PRO A 170 15.17 18.59 9.70
N ILE A 171 13.90 18.76 9.37
CA ILE A 171 13.41 19.86 8.53
C ILE A 171 12.33 20.70 9.19
N ALA A 172 11.54 20.12 10.10
CA ALA A 172 10.50 20.84 10.83
C ALA A 172 11.13 21.80 11.86
N LYS A 173 10.45 22.89 12.17
CA LYS A 173 10.83 23.83 13.24
C LYS A 173 10.63 23.19 14.61
N SER A 174 9.51 22.51 14.82
CA SER A 174 9.25 21.70 16.02
C SER A 174 8.35 20.51 15.69
N ILE A 175 8.42 19.47 16.54
CA ILE A 175 7.52 18.32 16.46
C ILE A 175 6.93 18.05 17.84
N THR A 176 5.60 17.90 17.89
CA THR A 176 4.88 17.39 19.05
C THR A 176 4.07 16.17 18.66
N LEU A 177 4.30 15.02 19.30
CA LEU A 177 3.51 13.81 19.11
C LEU A 177 2.48 13.69 20.23
N VAL A 178 1.19 13.62 19.86
CA VAL A 178 0.06 13.48 20.78
C VAL A 178 -0.51 12.07 20.69
N HIS A 179 -0.60 11.38 21.84
CA HIS A 179 -1.16 10.03 21.91
C HIS A 179 -2.15 9.86 23.04
N ARG A 180 -3.29 9.21 22.75
CA ARG A 180 -4.40 9.01 23.70
C ARG A 180 -4.14 8.02 24.85
N ARG A 181 -3.03 7.29 24.81
CA ARG A 181 -2.61 6.32 25.84
C ARG A 181 -1.23 6.67 26.35
N GLU A 182 -0.84 6.09 27.49
CA GLU A 182 0.51 6.23 28.01
C GLU A 182 1.50 5.37 27.24
N ALA A 183 1.11 4.14 26.90
CA ALA A 183 1.95 3.18 26.17
C ALA A 183 1.74 3.29 24.64
N PHE A 184 2.84 3.31 23.92
CA PHE A 184 2.87 3.29 22.46
C PHE A 184 2.80 1.87 21.91
N ARG A 185 2.31 1.74 20.67
CA ARG A 185 2.33 0.48 19.90
C ARG A 185 3.48 0.41 18.91
N ALA A 186 4.18 1.52 18.70
CA ALA A 186 5.35 1.60 17.86
C ALA A 186 6.49 0.74 18.40
N HIS A 187 7.40 0.34 17.52
CA HIS A 187 8.58 -0.43 17.87
C HIS A 187 9.43 0.30 18.93
N ALA A 188 9.85 -0.42 19.98
CA ALA A 188 10.53 0.19 21.15
C ALA A 188 11.77 1.00 20.79
N GLY A 189 12.60 0.50 19.85
CA GLY A 189 13.79 1.22 19.40
C GLY A 189 13.47 2.54 18.69
N THR A 190 12.36 2.60 17.94
CA THR A 190 11.90 3.84 17.29
C THR A 190 11.39 4.85 18.32
N VAL A 191 10.66 4.37 19.33
CA VAL A 191 10.20 5.21 20.45
C VAL A 191 11.37 5.83 21.20
N GLU A 192 12.39 5.02 21.51
CA GLU A 192 13.59 5.49 22.20
C GLU A 192 14.32 6.55 21.38
N ARG A 193 14.50 6.30 20.09
CA ARG A 193 15.13 7.26 19.18
C ARG A 193 14.41 8.61 19.15
N VAL A 194 13.08 8.62 19.14
CA VAL A 194 12.27 9.85 19.19
C VAL A 194 12.48 10.60 20.52
N ARG A 195 12.63 9.88 21.64
CA ARG A 195 12.94 10.47 22.95
C ARG A 195 14.35 11.07 23.00
N GLU A 196 15.35 10.36 22.49
CA GLU A 196 16.73 10.85 22.40
C GLU A 196 16.84 12.15 21.61
N LEU A 197 16.02 12.33 20.58
CA LEU A 197 15.95 13.55 19.77
C LEU A 197 15.23 14.71 20.46
N GLY A 198 14.68 14.50 21.66
CA GLY A 198 13.99 15.53 22.42
C GLY A 198 12.63 15.94 21.84
N ILE A 199 12.06 15.12 20.96
CA ILE A 199 10.72 15.36 20.39
C ILE A 199 9.69 15.34 21.53
N ARG A 200 8.84 16.37 21.58
CA ARG A 200 7.82 16.50 22.63
C ARG A 200 6.76 15.40 22.48
N LEU A 201 6.58 14.59 23.53
CA LEU A 201 5.56 13.56 23.63
C LEU A 201 4.48 13.98 24.62
N ILE A 202 3.22 14.05 24.19
CA ILE A 202 2.05 14.31 25.04
C ILE A 202 1.21 13.03 25.02
N THR A 203 1.26 12.28 26.12
CA THR A 203 0.53 11.01 26.27
C THR A 203 -0.77 11.21 27.05
N SER A 204 -1.62 10.17 27.11
CA SER A 204 -2.92 10.18 27.77
C SER A 204 -3.81 11.36 27.36
N SER A 205 -3.63 11.88 26.14
CA SER A 205 -4.22 13.13 25.65
C SER A 205 -4.74 12.98 24.23
N GLU A 206 -5.75 13.76 23.90
CA GLU A 206 -6.38 13.79 22.58
C GLU A 206 -6.42 15.21 22.06
N VAL A 207 -6.25 15.38 20.73
CA VAL A 207 -6.53 16.66 20.08
C VAL A 207 -8.05 16.82 20.04
N THR A 208 -8.56 17.88 20.68
CA THR A 208 -10.00 18.14 20.83
C THR A 208 -10.50 19.26 19.96
N ALA A 209 -9.61 20.15 19.49
CA ALA A 209 -9.93 21.18 18.51
C ALA A 209 -8.74 21.49 17.63
N ILE A 210 -9.01 21.88 16.39
CA ILE A 210 -8.06 22.46 15.45
C ILE A 210 -8.33 23.96 15.39
N GLU A 211 -7.28 24.76 15.52
CA GLU A 211 -7.36 26.20 15.51
C GLU A 211 -6.85 26.76 14.18
N GLY A 212 -7.45 27.86 13.74
CA GLY A 212 -7.16 28.54 12.49
C GLY A 212 -8.42 28.83 11.68
N ASP A 213 -8.27 29.54 10.59
CA ASP A 213 -9.37 29.87 9.65
C ASP A 213 -9.11 29.18 8.30
N LYS A 214 -8.19 29.71 7.49
CA LYS A 214 -7.82 29.14 6.19
C LYS A 214 -6.75 28.04 6.31
N THR A 215 -5.88 28.19 7.29
CA THR A 215 -4.80 27.25 7.59
C THR A 215 -4.78 26.96 9.08
N VAL A 216 -4.25 25.78 9.43
CA VAL A 216 -4.00 25.42 10.83
C VAL A 216 -3.00 26.41 11.43
N THR A 217 -3.28 26.87 12.65
CA THR A 217 -2.38 27.74 13.45
C THR A 217 -2.05 27.11 14.81
N GLY A 218 -2.81 26.10 15.23
CA GLY A 218 -2.62 25.39 16.47
C GLY A 218 -3.63 24.28 16.69
N VAL A 219 -3.46 23.57 17.79
CA VAL A 219 -4.42 22.57 18.27
C VAL A 219 -4.65 22.70 19.76
N GLU A 220 -5.88 22.45 20.21
CA GLU A 220 -6.18 22.20 21.62
C GLU A 220 -5.99 20.71 21.92
N VAL A 221 -5.17 20.41 22.92
CA VAL A 221 -4.92 19.06 23.40
C VAL A 221 -5.50 18.93 24.80
N THR A 222 -6.39 17.96 25.02
CA THR A 222 -7.03 17.71 26.31
C THR A 222 -6.51 16.41 26.93
N HIS A 223 -6.02 16.48 28.16
CA HIS A 223 -5.62 15.29 28.92
C HIS A 223 -6.86 14.52 29.38
N LYS A 224 -6.91 13.23 29.06
CA LYS A 224 -8.13 12.40 29.21
C LYS A 224 -8.63 12.20 30.63
N GLN A 225 -7.73 12.18 31.61
CA GLN A 225 -8.05 11.91 33.01
C GLN A 225 -8.30 13.19 33.80
N THR A 226 -7.48 14.22 33.57
CA THR A 226 -7.55 15.47 34.33
C THR A 226 -8.45 16.50 33.71
N GLY A 227 -8.73 16.40 32.37
CA GLY A 227 -9.42 17.43 31.61
C GLY A 227 -8.59 18.68 31.36
N GLU A 228 -7.32 18.69 31.74
CA GLU A 228 -6.42 19.80 31.48
C GLU A 228 -6.29 20.04 29.96
N ARG A 229 -6.40 21.30 29.56
CA ARG A 229 -6.28 21.74 28.19
C ARG A 229 -4.96 22.46 27.97
N THR A 230 -4.30 22.09 26.91
CA THR A 230 -3.02 22.68 26.49
C THR A 230 -3.12 23.12 25.03
N HIS A 231 -2.80 24.39 24.77
CA HIS A 231 -2.61 24.85 23.39
C HIS A 231 -1.22 24.44 22.88
N VAL A 232 -1.18 23.90 21.65
CA VAL A 232 0.05 23.53 20.94
C VAL A 232 0.06 24.23 19.58
N PRO A 233 1.02 25.14 19.32
CA PRO A 233 1.16 25.75 17.99
C PRO A 233 1.38 24.69 16.92
N ALA A 234 0.76 24.85 15.75
CA ALA A 234 0.91 23.93 14.62
C ALA A 234 0.62 24.64 13.31
N ASP A 235 1.51 24.49 12.33
CA ASP A 235 1.26 24.82 10.93
C ASP A 235 0.75 23.58 10.17
N THR A 236 1.05 22.39 10.70
CA THR A 236 0.64 21.09 10.12
C THR A 236 0.21 20.13 11.22
N VAL A 237 -0.91 19.44 10.99
CA VAL A 237 -1.37 18.30 11.78
C VAL A 237 -1.31 17.03 10.94
N VAL A 238 -0.46 16.07 11.34
CA VAL A 238 -0.36 14.74 10.71
C VAL A 238 -1.22 13.75 11.48
N ALA A 239 -2.37 13.35 10.94
CA ALA A 239 -3.29 12.40 11.56
C ALA A 239 -2.86 10.95 11.29
N ALA A 240 -1.86 10.44 12.00
CA ALA A 240 -1.30 9.09 11.88
C ALA A 240 -2.12 8.05 12.70
N LEU A 241 -3.43 8.01 12.46
CA LEU A 241 -4.39 7.19 13.20
C LEU A 241 -4.60 5.80 12.59
N GLY A 242 -3.92 5.48 11.48
CA GLY A 242 -4.08 4.27 10.72
C GLY A 242 -5.24 4.35 9.72
N PHE A 243 -5.60 3.19 9.16
CA PHE A 243 -6.54 3.10 8.03
C PHE A 243 -7.69 2.16 8.35
N ILE A 244 -8.78 2.36 7.59
CA ILE A 244 -9.86 1.40 7.41
C ILE A 244 -9.62 0.80 6.03
N ALA A 245 -9.33 -0.50 6.00
CA ALA A 245 -9.10 -1.24 4.77
C ALA A 245 -10.32 -2.10 4.41
N SER A 246 -10.62 -2.23 3.13
CA SER A 246 -11.69 -3.07 2.59
C SER A 246 -11.23 -3.70 1.28
N ILE A 247 -11.46 -5.02 1.13
CA ILE A 247 -11.21 -5.70 -0.14
C ILE A 247 -12.31 -5.41 -1.18
N GLY A 248 -13.36 -4.68 -0.76
CA GLY A 248 -14.43 -4.24 -1.65
C GLY A 248 -15.11 -5.39 -2.40
N PRO A 249 -15.35 -5.22 -3.73
CA PRO A 249 -16.04 -6.22 -4.54
C PRO A 249 -15.42 -7.61 -4.56
N LEU A 250 -14.12 -7.74 -4.28
CA LEU A 250 -13.44 -9.05 -4.21
C LEU A 250 -14.09 -10.00 -3.19
N ALA A 251 -14.79 -9.46 -2.17
CA ALA A 251 -15.51 -10.26 -1.17
C ALA A 251 -16.68 -11.05 -1.78
N ASP A 252 -17.22 -10.58 -2.90
CA ASP A 252 -18.41 -11.16 -3.55
C ASP A 252 -18.06 -12.08 -4.74
N TRP A 253 -16.77 -12.31 -4.99
CA TRP A 253 -16.30 -13.11 -6.14
C TRP A 253 -16.26 -14.62 -5.89
N GLY A 254 -16.78 -15.08 -4.73
CA GLY A 254 -16.79 -16.50 -4.35
C GLY A 254 -15.41 -17.06 -4.02
N LEU A 255 -14.47 -16.18 -3.67
CA LEU A 255 -13.13 -16.55 -3.22
C LEU A 255 -13.15 -16.90 -1.74
N ASP A 256 -12.40 -17.93 -1.34
CA ASP A 256 -12.24 -18.29 0.06
C ASP A 256 -11.45 -17.22 0.81
N LEU A 257 -12.00 -16.77 1.93
CA LEU A 257 -11.45 -15.69 2.74
C LEU A 257 -11.11 -16.17 4.15
N ASP A 258 -9.91 -15.82 4.62
CA ASP A 258 -9.62 -15.72 6.05
C ASP A 258 -9.56 -14.25 6.43
N LYS A 259 -10.59 -13.78 7.18
CA LYS A 259 -10.83 -12.38 7.51
C LYS A 259 -11.00 -11.53 6.22
N ARG A 260 -9.97 -10.86 5.77
CA ARG A 260 -9.95 -9.99 4.59
C ARG A 260 -8.84 -10.36 3.62
N ARG A 261 -8.36 -11.59 3.66
CA ARG A 261 -7.30 -12.11 2.79
C ARG A 261 -7.79 -13.32 2.04
N LEU A 262 -7.35 -13.44 0.81
CA LEU A 262 -7.66 -14.56 -0.07
C LEU A 262 -6.83 -15.77 0.35
N VAL A 263 -7.52 -16.87 0.62
CA VAL A 263 -6.84 -18.15 0.92
C VAL A 263 -6.24 -18.70 -0.36
N VAL A 264 -4.96 -19.04 -0.33
CA VAL A 264 -4.25 -19.65 -1.45
C VAL A 264 -3.49 -20.89 -1.00
N ASP A 265 -3.21 -21.77 -1.94
CA ASP A 265 -2.32 -22.91 -1.74
C ASP A 265 -0.84 -22.55 -1.98
N THR A 266 0.04 -23.53 -1.99
CA THR A 266 1.49 -23.34 -2.22
C THR A 266 1.84 -22.92 -3.66
N THR A 267 0.90 -23.00 -4.60
CA THR A 267 1.01 -22.54 -5.99
C THR A 267 0.47 -21.13 -6.17
N MET A 268 0.01 -20.50 -5.09
CA MET A 268 -0.71 -19.23 -5.07
C MET A 268 -2.08 -19.27 -5.75
N ALA A 269 -2.62 -20.46 -6.03
CA ALA A 269 -3.95 -20.61 -6.59
C ALA A 269 -5.02 -20.45 -5.49
N THR A 270 -6.13 -19.79 -5.83
CA THR A 270 -7.32 -19.69 -5.00
C THR A 270 -8.22 -20.91 -5.21
N ASN A 271 -9.35 -20.98 -4.49
CA ASN A 271 -10.41 -21.96 -4.74
C ASN A 271 -11.09 -21.77 -6.11
N ASN A 272 -10.90 -20.63 -6.76
CA ASN A 272 -11.51 -20.26 -8.03
C ASN A 272 -10.53 -20.54 -9.18
N PRO A 273 -10.88 -21.40 -10.18
CA PRO A 273 -10.00 -21.74 -11.28
C PRO A 273 -9.46 -20.52 -12.04
N ARG A 274 -8.18 -20.56 -12.43
CA ARG A 274 -7.48 -19.50 -13.17
C ARG A 274 -7.33 -18.17 -12.39
N VAL A 275 -7.65 -18.17 -11.07
CA VAL A 275 -7.50 -17.01 -10.19
C VAL A 275 -6.43 -17.29 -9.15
N TYR A 276 -5.44 -16.45 -9.10
CA TYR A 276 -4.28 -16.50 -8.20
C TYR A 276 -4.25 -15.26 -7.31
N ALA A 277 -3.55 -15.33 -6.18
CA ALA A 277 -3.32 -14.14 -5.36
C ALA A 277 -1.90 -14.15 -4.77
N ALA A 278 -1.30 -12.95 -4.62
CA ALA A 278 0.03 -12.77 -4.07
C ALA A 278 0.14 -11.43 -3.29
N GLY A 279 1.11 -11.34 -2.40
CA GLY A 279 1.31 -10.17 -1.53
C GLY A 279 0.37 -10.16 -0.34
N ASP A 280 0.13 -8.97 0.24
CA ASP A 280 -0.62 -8.85 1.50
C ASP A 280 -2.09 -9.25 1.41
N ILE A 281 -2.64 -9.31 0.22
CA ILE A 281 -4.00 -9.80 -0.02
C ILE A 281 -4.11 -11.32 0.14
N ALA A 282 -3.02 -12.07 -0.07
CA ALA A 282 -2.99 -13.52 0.04
C ALA A 282 -2.72 -13.98 1.48
N THR A 283 -3.25 -15.15 1.84
CA THR A 283 -2.98 -15.81 3.12
C THR A 283 -2.87 -17.33 2.96
N TYR A 284 -1.97 -17.91 3.73
CA TYR A 284 -1.72 -19.34 3.88
C TYR A 284 -0.99 -19.59 5.21
N PRO A 285 -0.90 -20.83 5.71
CA PRO A 285 -0.17 -21.12 6.95
C PRO A 285 1.29 -20.67 6.87
N GLY A 286 1.72 -19.83 7.84
CA GLY A 286 3.08 -19.29 7.88
C GLY A 286 3.29 -18.02 7.05
N LYS A 287 2.25 -17.42 6.47
CA LYS A 287 2.34 -16.13 5.74
C LYS A 287 2.93 -15.01 6.59
N VAL A 288 3.94 -14.34 6.03
CA VAL A 288 4.52 -13.10 6.56
C VAL A 288 4.26 -11.96 5.57
N PRO A 289 3.64 -10.83 6.00
CA PRO A 289 3.31 -9.71 5.11
C PRO A 289 4.52 -8.80 4.89
N LEU A 290 5.43 -9.23 4.01
CA LEU A 290 6.61 -8.48 3.56
C LEU A 290 6.61 -8.35 2.04
N ILE A 291 7.11 -7.24 1.52
CA ILE A 291 7.28 -7.00 0.07
C ILE A 291 8.11 -8.11 -0.55
N SER A 292 9.23 -8.48 0.08
CA SER A 292 10.13 -9.54 -0.40
C SER A 292 9.47 -10.92 -0.48
N VAL A 293 8.56 -11.24 0.44
CA VAL A 293 7.75 -12.47 0.38
C VAL A 293 6.78 -12.39 -0.80
N GLY A 294 6.12 -11.24 -0.97
CA GLY A 294 5.21 -10.99 -2.08
C GLY A 294 5.85 -11.13 -3.46
N PHE A 295 7.11 -10.77 -3.62
CA PHE A 295 7.85 -11.02 -4.88
C PHE A 295 8.00 -12.51 -5.18
N GLY A 296 8.37 -13.31 -4.20
CA GLY A 296 8.43 -14.77 -4.34
C GLY A 296 7.07 -15.37 -4.70
N GLU A 297 6.01 -14.93 -4.03
CA GLU A 297 4.64 -15.34 -4.31
C GLU A 297 4.19 -14.95 -5.72
N ALA A 298 4.51 -13.75 -6.20
CA ALA A 298 4.21 -13.31 -7.56
C ALA A 298 4.88 -14.21 -8.60
N ALA A 299 6.16 -14.55 -8.39
CA ALA A 299 6.87 -15.48 -9.26
C ALA A 299 6.22 -16.88 -9.26
N LEU A 300 5.84 -17.40 -8.09
CA LEU A 300 5.12 -18.68 -7.97
C LEU A 300 3.79 -18.62 -8.71
N ALA A 301 2.99 -17.59 -8.49
CA ALA A 301 1.69 -17.40 -9.14
C ALA A 301 1.81 -17.39 -10.66
N VAL A 302 2.70 -16.56 -11.22
CA VAL A 302 2.92 -16.46 -12.67
C VAL A 302 3.38 -17.79 -13.27
N ASN A 303 4.30 -18.48 -12.59
CA ASN A 303 4.79 -19.77 -13.07
C ASN A 303 3.72 -20.87 -13.06
N ASN A 304 2.93 -20.95 -12.01
CA ASN A 304 1.86 -21.93 -11.91
C ASN A 304 0.64 -21.59 -12.78
N ALA A 305 0.46 -20.32 -13.14
CA ALA A 305 -0.55 -19.86 -14.09
C ALA A 305 -0.17 -20.17 -15.56
N ALA A 306 1.11 -20.31 -15.87
CA ALA A 306 1.62 -20.48 -17.23
C ALA A 306 0.95 -21.60 -18.03
N PRO A 307 0.77 -22.84 -17.49
CA PRO A 307 0.08 -23.90 -18.23
C PRO A 307 -1.40 -23.61 -18.55
N HIS A 308 -2.04 -22.73 -17.77
CA HIS A 308 -3.41 -22.25 -18.06
C HIS A 308 -3.45 -21.19 -19.15
N ILE A 309 -2.35 -20.48 -19.37
CA ILE A 309 -2.20 -19.49 -20.44
C ILE A 309 -1.88 -20.21 -21.75
N ASP A 310 -0.87 -21.06 -21.72
CA ASP A 310 -0.44 -21.88 -22.84
C ASP A 310 0.02 -23.26 -22.31
N PRO A 311 -0.70 -24.34 -22.64
CA PRO A 311 -0.37 -25.69 -22.18
C PRO A 311 1.03 -26.20 -22.59
N THR A 312 1.67 -25.56 -23.56
CA THR A 312 3.04 -25.89 -23.97
C THR A 312 4.10 -25.33 -23.01
N HIS A 313 3.73 -24.36 -22.17
CA HIS A 313 4.62 -23.77 -21.16
C HIS A 313 4.64 -24.62 -19.89
N GLY A 314 5.83 -25.11 -19.51
CA GLY A 314 6.04 -25.72 -18.20
C GLY A 314 6.00 -24.68 -17.05
N VAL A 315 5.88 -25.17 -15.81
CA VAL A 315 5.90 -24.32 -14.61
C VAL A 315 7.24 -23.59 -14.45
N PHE A 316 8.36 -24.26 -14.72
CA PHE A 316 9.70 -23.64 -14.61
C PHE A 316 10.25 -23.24 -15.99
N PRO A 317 10.50 -21.95 -16.24
CA PRO A 317 10.94 -21.44 -17.56
C PRO A 317 12.47 -21.53 -17.78
N GLY A 318 13.24 -21.96 -16.78
CA GLY A 318 14.69 -21.77 -16.73
C GLY A 318 15.08 -20.48 -16.00
N HIS A 319 16.35 -20.16 -16.04
CA HIS A 319 16.92 -18.96 -15.39
C HIS A 319 17.06 -17.81 -16.39
N SER A 320 16.89 -16.57 -15.92
CA SER A 320 17.06 -15.35 -16.74
C SER A 320 18.51 -15.15 -17.26
N SER A 321 19.47 -15.83 -16.66
CA SER A 321 20.88 -15.85 -17.09
C SER A 321 21.17 -16.98 -18.10
N GLY A 322 20.17 -17.76 -18.51
CA GLY A 322 20.31 -18.72 -19.61
C GLY A 322 20.54 -17.98 -20.93
N GLU A 323 21.28 -18.60 -21.86
CA GLU A 323 21.52 -18.04 -23.19
C GLU A 323 20.18 -17.64 -23.81
N SER A 324 20.02 -16.34 -24.12
CA SER A 324 18.96 -15.88 -24.98
C SER A 324 19.15 -16.59 -26.33
N SER A 325 18.38 -17.65 -26.57
CA SER A 325 18.23 -18.18 -27.94
C SER A 325 17.70 -17.04 -28.77
N ALA A 326 18.57 -16.54 -29.64
CA ALA A 326 18.36 -15.50 -30.63
C ALA A 326 17.15 -15.78 -31.53
#